data_cf7c1977ceb7ea32e74a0c0fe17f1a36
#
_entry.id   cf7c1977ceb7ea32e74a0c0fe17f1a36
#
_cell.length_a   1.000
_cell.length_b   1.000
_cell.length_c   1.000
_cell.angle_alpha   90.00
_cell.angle_beta   90.00
_cell.angle_gamma   90.00
#
_symmetry.space_group_name_H-M   'P 1'
#
loop_
_entity.id
_entity.type
_entity.pdbx_description
1 polymer ?
#
loop_
_entity_poly.entity_id
_entity_poly.type
_entity_poly.pdbx_seq_one_letter_code
_entity_poly.pdbx_strand_id
1 'polypeptide(L)'
;VTRPAYSQLIVADVHLGKAASFRAQGVPVPNQVTEESLERLSVLIRVSRSSSLIVLGDLIHDRKALSGLLPIWERWREQHPRLELKLIVGNHDRKAGRSAIEKQLPGLQVHEKKLLDQGLVMAHEADDLIDMQAPVDAPVAAPVDATVDATVDATVDGPVDAKVDAPVDATVDAPVRGLCGHEHPVVLMPDALKAKRIRRPCFYLDHRQILHLPAFGSFTGGHPVSMAQCKRLFIDMVDAVKELPPLALDRRRRRYR
;
A
#
# COMPACT_ATOMS: atom_id res chain seq x y z
N VAL A 1 5.86 3.51 0.46
CA VAL A 1 6.47 4.78 0.05
C VAL A 1 6.99 5.50 1.28
N THR A 2 8.20 6.01 1.22
CA THR A 2 8.78 6.81 2.30
C THR A 2 9.01 8.25 1.85
N ARG A 3 8.94 9.17 2.81
CA ARG A 3 9.35 10.57 2.67
C ARG A 3 10.35 10.90 3.77
N PRO A 4 11.64 10.60 3.56
CA PRO A 4 12.67 10.69 4.59
C PRO A 4 12.79 12.09 5.21
N ALA A 5 12.68 13.14 4.39
CA ALA A 5 12.74 14.53 4.85
C ALA A 5 11.67 14.88 5.91
N TYR A 6 10.58 14.12 5.96
CA TYR A 6 9.46 14.31 6.89
C TYR A 6 9.29 13.14 7.86
N SER A 7 10.20 12.15 7.82
CA SER A 7 10.13 10.93 8.62
C SER A 7 8.78 10.21 8.49
N GLN A 8 8.26 10.11 7.26
CA GLN A 8 6.96 9.54 6.96
C GLN A 8 7.07 8.23 6.21
N LEU A 9 6.27 7.24 6.62
CA LEU A 9 5.95 6.03 5.88
C LEU A 9 4.49 6.11 5.39
N ILE A 10 4.26 5.82 4.12
CA ILE A 10 2.93 5.87 3.50
C ILE A 10 2.64 4.50 2.88
N VAL A 11 1.52 3.91 3.25
CA VAL A 11 1.01 2.64 2.73
C VAL A 11 -0.45 2.78 2.31
N ALA A 12 -0.98 1.83 1.55
CA ALA A 12 -2.37 1.79 1.14
C ALA A 12 -2.96 0.39 1.37
N ASP A 13 -4.27 0.32 1.60
CA ASP A 13 -5.04 -0.92 1.50
C ASP A 13 -4.48 -2.07 2.36
N VAL A 14 -4.35 -1.83 3.65
CA VAL A 14 -3.79 -2.80 4.63
C VAL A 14 -4.77 -3.94 4.89
N HIS A 15 -6.06 -3.67 4.88
CA HIS A 15 -7.15 -4.62 5.05
C HIS A 15 -7.00 -5.55 6.26
N LEU A 16 -6.71 -4.98 7.43
CA LEU A 16 -6.66 -5.75 8.68
C LEU A 16 -7.96 -6.55 8.88
N GLY A 17 -7.81 -7.80 9.29
CA GLY A 17 -8.92 -8.71 9.52
C GLY A 17 -9.48 -9.41 8.28
N LYS A 18 -8.96 -9.16 7.08
CA LYS A 18 -9.43 -9.80 5.83
C LYS A 18 -9.36 -11.33 5.89
N ALA A 19 -8.29 -11.88 6.44
CA ALA A 19 -8.14 -13.32 6.62
C ALA A 19 -9.23 -13.91 7.52
N ALA A 20 -9.68 -13.19 8.56
CA ALA A 20 -10.78 -13.61 9.41
C ALA A 20 -12.10 -13.68 8.62
N SER A 21 -12.35 -12.70 7.74
CA SER A 21 -13.53 -12.70 6.86
C SER A 21 -13.52 -13.87 5.89
N PHE A 22 -12.38 -14.25 5.33
CA PHE A 22 -12.25 -15.44 4.48
C PHE A 22 -12.52 -16.73 5.25
N ARG A 23 -11.97 -16.88 6.46
CA ARG A 23 -12.25 -18.06 7.31
C ARG A 23 -13.72 -18.16 7.67
N ALA A 24 -14.38 -17.06 7.96
CA ALA A 24 -15.82 -17.04 8.21
C ALA A 24 -16.66 -17.50 6.99
N GLN A 25 -16.09 -17.45 5.79
CA GLN A 25 -16.68 -17.94 4.55
C GLN A 25 -16.21 -19.35 4.20
N GLY A 26 -15.50 -20.05 5.08
CA GLY A 26 -15.01 -21.42 4.87
C GLY A 26 -13.72 -21.53 4.06
N VAL A 27 -13.06 -20.42 3.73
CA VAL A 27 -11.77 -20.45 3.02
C VAL A 27 -10.65 -20.67 4.04
N PRO A 28 -9.81 -21.71 3.88
CA PRO A 28 -8.70 -21.96 4.79
C PRO A 28 -7.58 -20.93 4.57
N VAL A 29 -7.49 -19.97 5.48
CA VAL A 29 -6.45 -18.93 5.50
C VAL A 29 -5.78 -18.93 6.87
N PRO A 30 -4.45 -18.76 6.96
CA PRO A 30 -3.72 -18.73 8.23
C PRO A 30 -4.29 -17.72 9.24
N ASN A 31 -4.13 -18.01 10.53
CA ASN A 31 -4.71 -17.19 11.59
C ASN A 31 -3.95 -15.89 11.84
N GLN A 32 -2.63 -15.85 11.59
CA GLN A 32 -1.71 -14.78 12.00
C GLN A 32 -1.53 -13.66 10.97
N VAL A 33 -2.30 -13.64 9.89
CA VAL A 33 -2.15 -12.66 8.78
C VAL A 33 -2.24 -11.21 9.24
N THR A 34 -3.07 -10.92 10.25
CA THR A 34 -3.20 -9.56 10.79
C THR A 34 -1.96 -9.14 11.55
N GLU A 35 -1.46 -10.02 12.40
CA GLU A 35 -0.23 -9.83 13.17
C GLU A 35 0.99 -9.71 12.25
N GLU A 36 1.08 -10.54 11.24
CA GLU A 36 2.12 -10.49 10.20
C GLU A 36 2.12 -9.14 9.46
N SER A 37 0.92 -8.64 9.12
CA SER A 37 0.79 -7.32 8.45
C SER A 37 1.28 -6.19 9.36
N LEU A 38 0.97 -6.23 10.65
CA LEU A 38 1.44 -5.25 11.62
C LEU A 38 2.93 -5.36 11.88
N GLU A 39 3.48 -6.58 11.92
CA GLU A 39 4.93 -6.79 12.07
C GLU A 39 5.70 -6.27 10.85
N ARG A 40 5.19 -6.50 9.63
CA ARG A 40 5.75 -5.90 8.41
C ARG A 40 5.75 -4.38 8.48
N LEU A 41 4.69 -3.75 8.98
CA LEU A 41 4.67 -2.30 9.23
C LEU A 41 5.74 -1.90 10.24
N SER A 42 5.92 -2.67 11.33
CA SER A 42 6.96 -2.41 12.33
C SER A 42 8.37 -2.45 11.74
N VAL A 43 8.63 -3.43 10.87
CA VAL A 43 9.91 -3.53 10.14
C VAL A 43 10.14 -2.29 9.28
N LEU A 44 9.14 -1.90 8.47
CA LEU A 44 9.25 -0.74 7.58
C LEU A 44 9.44 0.57 8.35
N ILE A 45 8.69 0.78 9.44
CA ILE A 45 8.83 1.95 10.32
C ILE A 45 10.26 2.04 10.87
N ARG A 46 10.81 0.92 11.32
CA ARG A 46 12.16 0.85 11.88
C ARG A 46 13.23 1.13 10.84
N VAL A 47 13.13 0.46 9.67
CA VAL A 47 14.11 0.60 8.59
C VAL A 47 14.08 2.01 8.00
N SER A 48 12.90 2.56 7.74
CA SER A 48 12.74 3.92 7.23
C SER A 48 12.95 5.02 8.28
N ARG A 49 13.09 4.64 9.56
CA ARG A 49 13.17 5.58 10.70
C ARG A 49 11.99 6.57 10.72
N SER A 50 10.81 6.10 10.32
CA SER A 50 9.63 6.95 10.25
C SER A 50 9.05 7.19 11.64
N SER A 51 8.65 8.44 11.90
CA SER A 51 7.90 8.83 13.09
C SER A 51 6.41 9.02 12.83
N SER A 52 6.00 8.95 11.56
CA SER A 52 4.60 9.04 11.12
C SER A 52 4.28 7.96 10.10
N LEU A 53 3.14 7.29 10.28
CA LEU A 53 2.56 6.33 9.34
C LEU A 53 1.23 6.89 8.82
N ILE A 54 1.12 6.99 7.51
CA ILE A 54 -0.09 7.43 6.81
C ILE A 54 -0.64 6.25 6.01
N VAL A 55 -1.91 5.93 6.24
CA VAL A 55 -2.61 4.86 5.50
C VAL A 55 -3.59 5.50 4.52
N LEU A 56 -3.41 5.24 3.23
CA LEU A 56 -4.26 5.74 2.15
C LEU A 56 -5.48 4.84 1.97
N GLY A 57 -6.31 4.78 3.00
CA GLY A 57 -7.57 4.07 3.05
C GLY A 57 -7.47 2.56 3.20
N ASP A 58 -8.65 1.99 3.43
CA ASP A 58 -8.87 0.57 3.58
C ASP A 58 -7.92 -0.10 4.58
N LEU A 59 -7.74 0.57 5.73
CA LEU A 59 -7.02 0.00 6.86
C LEU A 59 -7.75 -1.24 7.38
N ILE A 60 -9.10 -1.20 7.42
CA ILE A 60 -9.96 -2.27 7.92
C ILE A 60 -10.71 -2.91 6.76
N HIS A 61 -10.77 -4.25 6.73
CA HIS A 61 -11.46 -4.95 5.65
C HIS A 61 -12.99 -4.81 5.74
N ASP A 62 -13.56 -5.04 6.91
CA ASP A 62 -15.00 -4.88 7.16
C ASP A 62 -15.28 -4.64 8.66
N ARG A 63 -16.53 -4.34 8.98
CA ARG A 63 -16.97 -4.09 10.37
C ARG A 63 -16.80 -5.31 11.28
N LYS A 64 -16.95 -6.53 10.74
CA LYS A 64 -16.82 -7.77 11.52
C LYS A 64 -15.37 -8.00 11.93
N ALA A 65 -14.43 -7.56 11.08
CA ALA A 65 -13.01 -7.64 11.35
C ALA A 65 -12.59 -6.85 12.61
N LEU A 66 -13.31 -5.76 12.94
CA LEU A 66 -12.99 -4.93 14.10
C LEU A 66 -13.08 -5.69 15.44
N SER A 67 -13.99 -6.66 15.56
CA SER A 67 -14.30 -7.30 16.86
C SER A 67 -13.12 -8.01 17.53
N GLY A 68 -12.09 -8.39 16.76
CA GLY A 68 -10.90 -9.06 17.30
C GLY A 68 -9.63 -8.23 17.22
N LEU A 69 -9.71 -7.01 16.69
CA LEU A 69 -8.51 -6.23 16.40
C LEU A 69 -7.95 -5.46 17.60
N LEU A 70 -8.80 -5.05 18.55
CA LEU A 70 -8.36 -4.18 19.65
C LEU A 70 -7.16 -4.74 20.42
N PRO A 71 -7.16 -6.01 20.91
CA PRO A 71 -6.01 -6.52 21.65
C PRO A 71 -4.71 -6.62 20.83
N ILE A 72 -4.87 -6.89 19.52
CA ILE A 72 -3.74 -6.98 18.59
C ILE A 72 -3.18 -5.57 18.33
N TRP A 73 -4.08 -4.61 18.10
CA TRP A 73 -3.74 -3.22 17.87
C TRP A 73 -3.07 -2.57 19.09
N GLU A 74 -3.61 -2.76 20.30
CA GLU A 74 -3.04 -2.22 21.53
C GLU A 74 -1.62 -2.72 21.75
N ARG A 75 -1.39 -4.03 21.61
CA ARG A 75 -0.06 -4.63 21.71
C ARG A 75 0.92 -4.05 20.70
N TRP A 76 0.45 -3.83 19.46
CA TRP A 76 1.27 -3.21 18.43
C TRP A 76 1.54 -1.74 18.73
N ARG A 77 0.56 -1.01 19.26
CA ARG A 77 0.73 0.39 19.69
C ARG A 77 1.72 0.55 20.83
N GLU A 78 1.74 -0.38 21.76
CA GLU A 78 2.72 -0.39 22.86
C GLU A 78 4.17 -0.47 22.35
N GLN A 79 4.40 -1.14 21.23
CA GLN A 79 5.72 -1.19 20.57
C GLN A 79 6.06 0.13 19.84
N HIS A 80 5.05 0.93 19.52
CA HIS A 80 5.20 2.18 18.77
C HIS A 80 4.53 3.39 19.49
N PRO A 81 4.87 3.69 20.74
CA PRO A 81 4.13 4.68 21.55
C PRO A 81 4.21 6.10 21.01
N ARG A 82 5.26 6.43 20.27
CA ARG A 82 5.50 7.77 19.73
C ARG A 82 5.12 7.90 18.25
N LEU A 83 4.70 6.82 17.62
CA LEU A 83 4.35 6.84 16.21
C LEU A 83 3.04 7.61 16.00
N GLU A 84 3.08 8.64 15.17
CA GLU A 84 1.89 9.32 14.69
C GLU A 84 1.20 8.45 13.64
N LEU A 85 -0.12 8.25 13.77
CA LEU A 85 -0.91 7.42 12.87
C LEU A 85 -2.02 8.23 12.23
N LYS A 86 -2.04 8.27 10.89
CA LYS A 86 -3.07 8.94 10.10
C LYS A 86 -3.75 7.94 9.17
N LEU A 87 -5.07 7.95 9.14
CA LEU A 87 -5.88 7.20 8.21
C LEU A 87 -6.67 8.16 7.33
N ILE A 88 -6.55 8.05 6.03
CA ILE A 88 -7.49 8.63 5.09
C ILE A 88 -8.54 7.56 4.82
N VAL A 89 -9.81 7.85 5.06
CA VAL A 89 -10.89 6.85 5.04
C VAL A 89 -11.11 6.29 3.63
N GLY A 90 -10.96 4.98 3.47
CA GLY A 90 -11.30 4.26 2.25
C GLY A 90 -12.76 3.78 2.23
N ASN A 91 -13.14 3.10 1.15
CA ASN A 91 -14.51 2.61 0.98
C ASN A 91 -14.84 1.45 1.95
N HIS A 92 -13.89 0.62 2.33
CA HIS A 92 -14.05 -0.41 3.36
C HIS A 92 -14.14 0.19 4.76
N ASP A 93 -13.33 1.19 5.06
CA ASP A 93 -13.36 1.90 6.34
C ASP A 93 -14.70 2.62 6.55
N ARG A 94 -15.26 3.25 5.49
CA ARG A 94 -16.59 3.86 5.51
C ARG A 94 -17.67 2.85 5.90
N LYS A 95 -17.61 1.63 5.35
CA LYS A 95 -18.55 0.54 5.68
C LYS A 95 -18.35 0.03 7.12
N ALA A 96 -17.12 0.02 7.63
CA ALA A 96 -16.84 -0.33 9.02
C ALA A 96 -17.38 0.72 9.99
N GLY A 97 -17.36 1.99 9.60
CA GLY A 97 -17.86 3.15 10.35
C GLY A 97 -16.77 3.82 11.20
N ARG A 98 -16.61 5.12 11.00
CA ARG A 98 -15.57 5.94 11.65
C ARG A 98 -15.54 5.77 13.16
N SER A 99 -16.69 5.94 13.83
CA SER A 99 -16.77 5.83 15.30
C SER A 99 -16.37 4.44 15.81
N ALA A 100 -16.65 3.38 15.04
CA ALA A 100 -16.23 2.04 15.40
C ALA A 100 -14.71 1.87 15.23
N ILE A 101 -14.13 2.46 14.20
CA ILE A 101 -12.68 2.46 13.96
C ILE A 101 -11.97 3.19 15.10
N GLU A 102 -12.37 4.43 15.40
CA GLU A 102 -11.77 5.24 16.46
C GLU A 102 -11.84 4.57 17.85
N LYS A 103 -12.92 3.84 18.11
CA LYS A 103 -13.09 3.07 19.34
C LYS A 103 -12.18 1.84 19.42
N GLN A 104 -12.00 1.13 18.32
CA GLN A 104 -11.25 -0.14 18.27
C GLN A 104 -9.77 0.06 17.98
N LEU A 105 -9.39 1.20 17.39
CA LEU A 105 -8.02 1.52 17.02
C LEU A 105 -7.60 2.86 17.64
N PRO A 106 -7.40 2.89 18.98
CA PRO A 106 -7.06 4.14 19.67
C PRO A 106 -5.74 4.73 19.16
N GLY A 107 -5.65 6.07 19.16
CA GLY A 107 -4.48 6.81 18.72
C GLY A 107 -4.38 7.04 17.22
N LEU A 108 -5.42 6.74 16.44
CA LEU A 108 -5.51 6.96 15.01
C LEU A 108 -6.18 8.32 14.72
N GLN A 109 -5.52 9.17 13.93
CA GLN A 109 -6.12 10.40 13.39
C GLN A 109 -6.84 10.08 12.08
N VAL A 110 -8.14 10.34 12.01
CA VAL A 110 -8.98 9.94 10.88
C VAL A 110 -9.36 11.15 10.03
N HIS A 111 -9.04 11.07 8.73
CA HIS A 111 -9.31 12.05 7.69
C HIS A 111 -10.33 11.49 6.68
N GLU A 112 -11.43 12.21 6.41
CA GLU A 112 -12.58 11.67 5.66
C GLU A 112 -12.32 11.39 4.18
N LYS A 113 -11.60 12.28 3.48
CA LYS A 113 -11.42 12.16 2.02
C LYS A 113 -9.97 12.30 1.59
N LYS A 114 -9.31 13.35 2.06
CA LYS A 114 -7.95 13.69 1.65
C LYS A 114 -7.17 14.35 2.79
N LEU A 115 -5.86 14.27 2.68
CA LEU A 115 -4.89 14.90 3.56
C LEU A 115 -3.89 15.68 2.72
N LEU A 116 -3.72 16.95 3.02
CA LEU A 116 -2.58 17.73 2.56
C LEU A 116 -1.53 17.76 3.67
N ASP A 117 -0.38 17.18 3.39
CA ASP A 117 0.72 17.13 4.37
C ASP A 117 2.04 17.45 3.67
N GLN A 118 2.71 18.50 4.14
CA GLN A 118 4.02 18.94 3.61
C GLN A 118 4.03 19.07 2.08
N GLY A 119 3.03 19.73 1.52
CA GLY A 119 2.90 20.00 0.09
C GLY A 119 2.48 18.82 -0.78
N LEU A 120 2.25 17.64 -0.20
CA LEU A 120 1.76 16.46 -0.90
C LEU A 120 0.30 16.18 -0.53
N VAL A 121 -0.52 15.96 -1.54
CA VAL A 121 -1.91 15.59 -1.33
C VAL A 121 -2.08 14.09 -1.45
N MET A 122 -2.84 13.55 -0.53
CA MET A 122 -3.07 12.12 -0.41
C MET A 122 -4.56 11.85 -0.27
N ALA A 123 -5.04 10.82 -0.94
CA ALA A 123 -6.42 10.33 -0.83
C ALA A 123 -6.45 8.82 -0.95
N HIS A 124 -7.59 8.19 -0.66
CA HIS A 124 -7.77 6.77 -0.98
C HIS A 124 -8.02 6.57 -2.48
N GLU A 125 -8.94 7.32 -3.05
CA GLU A 125 -9.30 7.25 -4.47
C GLU A 125 -8.66 8.41 -5.26
N ALA A 126 -8.17 8.13 -6.48
CA ALA A 126 -7.54 9.15 -7.31
C ALA A 126 -8.50 10.29 -7.70
N ASP A 127 -9.79 10.00 -7.78
CA ASP A 127 -10.80 10.99 -8.11
C ASP A 127 -11.01 12.06 -7.04
N ASP A 128 -10.72 11.73 -5.78
CA ASP A 128 -10.72 12.72 -4.68
C ASP A 128 -9.56 13.73 -4.78
N LEU A 129 -8.59 13.49 -5.67
CA LEU A 129 -7.46 14.38 -5.94
C LEU A 129 -7.70 15.32 -7.13
N ILE A 130 -8.77 15.13 -7.94
CA ILE A 130 -8.99 15.87 -9.18
C ILE A 130 -9.39 17.33 -8.94
N ASP A 131 -10.14 17.62 -7.89
CA ASP A 131 -10.63 18.98 -7.56
C ASP A 131 -9.54 19.93 -7.05
N MET A 132 -8.29 19.52 -7.15
CA MET A 132 -7.18 20.31 -6.68
C MET A 132 -6.63 21.20 -7.79
N GLN A 133 -7.10 22.44 -7.81
CA GLN A 133 -6.30 23.57 -8.28
C GLN A 133 -5.12 23.77 -7.31
N ALA A 134 -4.16 22.81 -7.33
CA ALA A 134 -2.88 23.11 -6.72
C ALA A 134 -2.30 24.29 -7.50
N PRO A 135 -1.81 25.35 -6.83
CA PRO A 135 -1.12 26.42 -7.52
C PRO A 135 -0.02 25.79 -8.38
N VAL A 136 0.07 26.20 -9.63
CA VAL A 136 1.06 25.70 -10.60
C VAL A 136 2.49 25.92 -10.09
N ASP A 137 2.65 26.78 -9.09
CA ASP A 137 3.92 27.21 -8.47
C ASP A 137 4.17 26.59 -7.08
N ALA A 138 3.36 25.61 -6.63
CA ALA A 138 3.71 24.91 -5.40
C ALA A 138 5.04 24.17 -5.61
N PRO A 139 6.02 24.29 -4.68
CA PRO A 139 7.27 23.56 -4.79
C PRO A 139 6.95 22.08 -4.92
N VAL A 140 7.52 21.44 -5.94
CA VAL A 140 7.41 20.00 -6.16
C VAL A 140 7.69 19.30 -4.84
N ALA A 141 6.76 18.48 -4.37
CA ALA A 141 6.95 17.73 -3.13
C ALA A 141 8.32 17.04 -3.16
N ALA A 142 9.01 17.04 -2.03
CA ALA A 142 10.30 16.39 -1.89
C ALA A 142 10.25 14.96 -2.47
N PRO A 143 11.38 14.43 -2.97
CA PRO A 143 11.42 13.12 -3.61
C PRO A 143 10.67 12.07 -2.80
N VAL A 144 9.87 11.29 -3.48
CA VAL A 144 9.10 10.20 -2.89
C VAL A 144 9.86 8.91 -3.17
N ASP A 145 10.39 8.28 -2.13
CA ASP A 145 11.06 7.00 -2.26
C ASP A 145 10.03 5.88 -2.22
N ALA A 146 9.90 5.16 -3.33
CA ALA A 146 9.05 3.99 -3.41
C ALA A 146 9.85 2.77 -2.94
N THR A 147 9.75 2.44 -1.64
CA THR A 147 10.23 1.17 -1.12
C THR A 147 9.09 0.15 -1.20
N VAL A 148 9.33 -0.95 -1.88
CA VAL A 148 8.41 -2.10 -1.90
C VAL A 148 9.00 -3.17 -1.01
N ASP A 149 8.20 -3.61 -0.05
CA ASP A 149 8.55 -4.75 0.79
C ASP A 149 8.48 -6.01 -0.07
N ALA A 150 9.59 -6.74 -0.15
CA ALA A 150 9.60 -8.06 -0.77
C ALA A 150 8.60 -8.94 -0.02
N THR A 151 7.53 -9.33 -0.69
CA THR A 151 6.54 -10.24 -0.14
C THR A 151 7.23 -11.53 0.25
N VAL A 152 7.32 -11.80 1.55
CA VAL A 152 7.61 -13.13 2.04
C VAL A 152 6.47 -14.01 1.54
N ASP A 153 6.80 -14.88 0.58
CA ASP A 153 5.86 -15.90 0.11
C ASP A 153 5.59 -16.85 1.28
N ALA A 154 4.37 -16.79 1.83
CA ALA A 154 3.95 -17.53 3.03
C ALA A 154 3.75 -19.02 2.74
N THR A 155 4.71 -19.66 2.06
CA THR A 155 4.66 -21.10 1.76
C THR A 155 5.89 -21.88 2.24
N VAL A 156 6.61 -21.39 3.25
CA VAL A 156 7.70 -22.17 3.84
C VAL A 156 7.52 -22.28 5.35
N ASP A 157 7.16 -23.50 5.79
CA ASP A 157 7.28 -23.91 7.19
C ASP A 157 8.75 -23.89 7.62
N GLY A 158 9.13 -22.88 8.39
CA GLY A 158 10.45 -22.78 9.01
C GLY A 158 10.59 -21.49 9.81
N PRO A 159 11.45 -21.47 10.87
CA PRO A 159 11.68 -20.25 11.63
C PRO A 159 12.27 -19.19 10.71
N VAL A 160 11.57 -18.04 10.64
CA VAL A 160 11.92 -16.92 9.78
C VAL A 160 13.12 -16.20 10.40
N ASP A 161 14.32 -16.63 10.09
CA ASP A 161 15.48 -15.75 10.06
C ASP A 161 15.33 -14.88 8.80
N ALA A 162 14.42 -13.94 8.86
CA ALA A 162 14.24 -12.95 7.81
C ALA A 162 15.49 -12.07 7.79
N LYS A 163 16.44 -12.40 6.92
CA LYS A 163 17.33 -11.38 6.38
C LYS A 163 16.47 -10.38 5.66
N VAL A 164 16.12 -9.30 6.35
CA VAL A 164 15.58 -8.11 5.73
C VAL A 164 16.74 -7.50 4.95
N ASP A 165 16.83 -7.85 3.67
CA ASP A 165 17.71 -7.16 2.76
C ASP A 165 17.32 -5.68 2.76
N ALA A 166 18.32 -4.81 2.75
CA ALA A 166 18.12 -3.36 2.87
C ALA A 166 17.10 -2.87 1.83
N PRO A 167 16.23 -1.91 2.20
CA PRO A 167 15.26 -1.36 1.26
C PRO A 167 15.97 -0.84 0.02
N VAL A 168 15.51 -1.26 -1.13
CA VAL A 168 16.03 -0.78 -2.40
C VAL A 168 15.38 0.54 -2.70
N ASP A 169 16.16 1.61 -2.67
CA ASP A 169 15.73 2.96 -2.98
C ASP A 169 15.51 3.12 -4.49
N ALA A 170 14.26 3.02 -4.93
CA ALA A 170 13.89 3.57 -6.23
C ALA A 170 13.29 4.95 -6.01
N THR A 171 14.05 5.97 -6.31
CA THR A 171 13.58 7.36 -6.32
C THR A 171 12.67 7.56 -7.53
N VAL A 172 11.44 8.00 -7.30
CA VAL A 172 10.58 8.47 -8.40
C VAL A 172 11.09 9.85 -8.82
N ASP A 173 12.02 9.86 -9.76
CA ASP A 173 12.57 11.09 -10.34
C ASP A 173 11.57 11.71 -11.36
N ALA A 174 10.37 12.03 -10.85
CA ALA A 174 9.32 12.71 -11.59
C ALA A 174 8.48 13.52 -10.61
N PRO A 175 7.90 14.64 -11.02
CA PRO A 175 7.01 15.39 -10.15
C PRO A 175 5.78 14.56 -9.81
N VAL A 176 5.62 14.25 -8.53
CA VAL A 176 4.44 13.56 -7.98
C VAL A 176 3.56 14.62 -7.32
N ARG A 177 2.33 14.79 -7.80
CA ARG A 177 1.36 15.77 -7.26
C ARG A 177 0.48 15.17 -6.17
N GLY A 178 0.24 13.87 -6.20
CA GLY A 178 -0.59 13.19 -5.23
C GLY A 178 -0.29 11.71 -5.11
N LEU A 179 -0.74 11.11 -4.02
CA LEU A 179 -0.68 9.67 -3.79
C LEU A 179 -2.09 9.13 -3.57
N CYS A 180 -2.36 7.93 -4.10
CA CYS A 180 -3.60 7.20 -3.80
C CYS A 180 -3.38 5.70 -3.70
N GLY A 181 -4.36 5.00 -3.08
CA GLY A 181 -4.49 3.56 -3.02
C GLY A 181 -5.61 3.04 -3.92
N HIS A 182 -6.48 2.18 -3.38
CA HIS A 182 -7.74 1.69 -3.92
C HIS A 182 -7.63 0.71 -5.11
N GLU A 183 -6.87 1.03 -6.14
CA GLU A 183 -6.84 0.22 -7.37
C GLU A 183 -6.05 -1.08 -7.23
N HIS A 184 -5.25 -1.24 -6.19
CA HIS A 184 -4.37 -2.40 -6.01
C HIS A 184 -3.61 -2.78 -7.29
N PRO A 185 -2.81 -1.90 -7.86
CA PRO A 185 -2.21 -2.11 -9.16
C PRO A 185 -1.26 -3.33 -9.16
N VAL A 186 -1.39 -4.15 -10.22
CA VAL A 186 -0.50 -5.28 -10.47
C VAL A 186 -0.06 -5.30 -11.92
N VAL A 187 1.14 -5.84 -12.15
CA VAL A 187 1.62 -6.20 -13.48
C VAL A 187 1.53 -7.71 -13.67
N LEU A 188 1.21 -8.13 -14.88
CA LEU A 188 1.18 -9.53 -15.25
C LEU A 188 2.49 -9.91 -15.93
N MET A 189 3.34 -10.67 -15.24
CA MET A 189 4.62 -11.15 -15.74
C MET A 189 4.53 -12.61 -16.18
N PRO A 190 5.27 -13.03 -17.22
CA PRO A 190 5.38 -14.44 -17.56
C PRO A 190 6.12 -15.16 -16.42
N ASP A 191 5.60 -16.29 -15.98
CA ASP A 191 6.32 -17.21 -15.11
C ASP A 191 7.33 -17.99 -15.97
N ALA A 192 8.61 -17.93 -15.62
CA ALA A 192 9.66 -18.61 -16.37
C ALA A 192 9.55 -20.15 -16.30
N LEU A 193 8.92 -20.67 -15.24
CA LEU A 193 8.82 -22.10 -14.96
C LEU A 193 7.47 -22.71 -15.36
N LYS A 194 6.44 -21.88 -15.51
CA LYS A 194 5.07 -22.32 -15.78
C LYS A 194 4.47 -21.50 -16.92
N ALA A 195 3.70 -22.12 -17.79
CA ALA A 195 2.96 -21.43 -18.86
C ALA A 195 1.87 -20.46 -18.35
N LYS A 196 1.97 -20.00 -17.11
CA LYS A 196 1.05 -19.09 -16.43
C LYS A 196 1.68 -17.72 -16.25
N ARG A 197 0.84 -16.71 -16.03
CA ARG A 197 1.28 -15.37 -15.65
C ARG A 197 1.16 -15.21 -14.14
N ILE A 198 2.19 -14.66 -13.52
CA ILE A 198 2.16 -14.24 -12.12
C ILE A 198 1.73 -12.78 -12.04
N ARG A 199 1.01 -12.44 -10.97
CA ARG A 199 0.66 -11.06 -10.63
C ARG A 199 1.70 -10.53 -9.67
N ARG A 200 2.30 -9.39 -10.01
CA ARG A 200 3.23 -8.69 -9.13
C ARG A 200 2.64 -7.34 -8.76
N PRO A 201 2.56 -6.98 -7.48
CA PRO A 201 2.21 -5.62 -7.07
C PRO A 201 3.14 -4.61 -7.73
N CYS A 202 2.62 -3.45 -8.07
CA CYS A 202 3.41 -2.40 -8.68
C CYS A 202 2.91 -1.03 -8.27
N PHE A 203 3.80 -0.05 -8.28
CA PHE A 203 3.42 1.35 -8.29
C PHE A 203 3.29 1.81 -9.73
N TYR A 204 2.39 2.72 -10.00
CA TYR A 204 2.40 3.42 -11.28
C TYR A 204 2.09 4.90 -11.11
N LEU A 205 2.77 5.71 -11.90
CA LEU A 205 2.49 7.13 -12.03
C LEU A 205 1.57 7.31 -13.23
N ASP A 206 0.41 7.93 -13.02
CA ASP A 206 -0.54 8.24 -14.07
C ASP A 206 -0.18 9.55 -14.82
N HIS A 207 -0.94 9.88 -15.86
CA HIS A 207 -0.73 11.09 -16.66
C HIS A 207 -1.05 12.39 -15.90
N ARG A 208 -1.78 12.32 -14.78
CA ARG A 208 -2.09 13.43 -13.88
C ARG A 208 -0.99 13.66 -12.84
N GLN A 209 0.06 12.85 -12.87
CA GLN A 209 1.14 12.84 -11.88
C GLN A 209 0.68 12.37 -10.49
N ILE A 210 -0.31 11.47 -10.45
CA ILE A 210 -0.73 10.78 -9.24
C ILE A 210 -0.01 9.43 -9.19
N LEU A 211 0.66 9.16 -8.08
CA LEU A 211 1.30 7.86 -7.84
C LEU A 211 0.31 6.94 -7.13
N HIS A 212 -0.05 5.86 -7.81
CA HIS A 212 -0.92 4.81 -7.30
C HIS A 212 -0.10 3.75 -6.59
N LEU A 213 -0.44 3.49 -5.34
CA LEU A 213 0.23 2.52 -4.48
C LEU A 213 -0.41 1.13 -4.62
N PRO A 214 0.39 0.05 -4.61
CA PRO A 214 -0.14 -1.29 -4.46
C PRO A 214 -0.73 -1.49 -3.07
N ALA A 215 -1.65 -2.45 -2.94
CA ALA A 215 -2.15 -2.84 -1.64
C ALA A 215 -1.03 -3.42 -0.78
N PHE A 216 -0.95 -2.96 0.45
CA PHE A 216 0.00 -3.48 1.44
C PHE A 216 -0.47 -4.81 2.03
N GLY A 217 -1.77 -4.97 2.22
CA GLY A 217 -2.36 -6.16 2.83
C GLY A 217 -2.22 -7.42 1.98
N SER A 218 -2.06 -8.56 2.65
CA SER A 218 -2.09 -9.87 2.02
C SER A 218 -3.52 -10.23 1.54
N PHE A 219 -3.62 -11.10 0.52
CA PHE A 219 -4.90 -11.57 -0.05
C PHE A 219 -5.78 -10.48 -0.67
N THR A 220 -5.23 -9.33 -1.00
CA THR A 220 -6.01 -8.19 -1.53
C THR A 220 -6.39 -8.32 -3.01
N GLY A 221 -5.80 -9.26 -3.73
CA GLY A 221 -5.97 -9.36 -5.18
C GLY A 221 -5.18 -8.26 -5.90
N GLY A 222 -5.71 -7.78 -7.03
CA GLY A 222 -5.12 -6.66 -7.76
C GLY A 222 -5.66 -6.51 -9.16
N HIS A 223 -5.63 -5.28 -9.68
CA HIS A 223 -6.06 -4.93 -11.03
C HIS A 223 -4.86 -4.73 -11.95
N PRO A 224 -4.81 -5.40 -13.10
CA PRO A 224 -3.72 -5.22 -14.05
C PRO A 224 -3.70 -3.79 -14.60
N VAL A 225 -2.57 -3.11 -14.45
CA VAL A 225 -2.35 -1.77 -15.00
C VAL A 225 -2.30 -1.83 -16.52
N SER A 226 -2.99 -0.88 -17.18
CA SER A 226 -2.97 -0.71 -18.64
C SER A 226 -2.03 0.41 -19.05
N MET A 227 -1.50 0.33 -20.28
CA MET A 227 -0.67 1.39 -20.87
C MET A 227 -1.40 2.74 -20.99
N ALA A 228 -2.72 2.71 -21.18
CA ALA A 228 -3.51 3.93 -21.30
C ALA A 228 -3.57 4.74 -19.99
N GLN A 229 -3.40 4.06 -18.85
CA GLN A 229 -3.44 4.68 -17.52
C GLN A 229 -2.04 5.12 -17.04
N CYS A 230 -1.00 4.44 -17.51
CA CYS A 230 0.32 4.48 -16.91
C CYS A 230 1.31 5.34 -17.71
N LYS A 231 1.88 6.35 -17.08
CA LYS A 231 3.04 7.12 -17.58
C LYS A 231 4.35 6.43 -17.23
N ARG A 232 4.51 5.97 -15.99
CA ARG A 232 5.66 5.20 -15.49
C ARG A 232 5.18 4.09 -14.57
N LEU A 233 5.87 2.96 -14.59
CA LEU A 233 5.56 1.77 -13.81
C LEU A 233 6.80 1.26 -13.08
N PHE A 234 6.65 0.98 -11.79
CA PHE A 234 7.72 0.47 -10.93
C PHE A 234 7.27 -0.85 -10.32
N ILE A 235 8.09 -1.88 -10.44
CA ILE A 235 7.85 -3.18 -9.82
C ILE A 235 8.99 -3.53 -8.89
N ASP A 236 8.64 -4.26 -7.84
CA ASP A 236 9.62 -4.94 -7.02
C ASP A 236 10.12 -6.20 -7.74
N MET A 237 11.43 -6.29 -7.88
CA MET A 237 12.14 -7.50 -8.28
C MET A 237 12.97 -7.94 -7.07
N VAL A 238 13.22 -9.22 -6.91
CA VAL A 238 13.84 -9.84 -5.72
C VAL A 238 15.06 -9.08 -5.17
N ASP A 239 15.74 -8.29 -5.98
CA ASP A 239 16.95 -7.55 -5.62
C ASP A 239 16.89 -6.05 -5.88
N ALA A 240 15.83 -5.52 -6.48
CA ALA A 240 15.71 -4.08 -6.78
C ALA A 240 14.33 -3.70 -7.32
N VAL A 241 13.86 -2.50 -6.97
CA VAL A 241 12.73 -1.90 -7.69
C VAL A 241 13.19 -1.47 -9.07
N LYS A 242 12.50 -1.92 -10.12
CA LYS A 242 12.81 -1.57 -11.51
C LYS A 242 11.65 -0.87 -12.20
N GLU A 243 11.99 0.17 -12.95
CA GLU A 243 11.06 0.75 -13.90
C GLU A 243 10.92 -0.20 -15.10
N LEU A 244 9.68 -0.56 -15.45
CA LEU A 244 9.43 -1.35 -16.65
C LEU A 244 9.28 -0.46 -17.87
N PRO A 245 9.95 -0.81 -18.97
CA PRO A 245 9.77 -0.08 -20.23
C PRO A 245 8.32 -0.26 -20.74
N PRO A 246 7.76 0.75 -21.42
CA PRO A 246 6.39 0.72 -21.94
C PRO A 246 6.06 -0.53 -22.78
N LEU A 247 7.02 -1.06 -23.51
CA LEU A 247 6.84 -2.25 -24.36
C LEU A 247 6.51 -3.55 -23.60
N ALA A 248 6.84 -3.64 -22.31
CA ALA A 248 6.54 -4.82 -21.51
C ALA A 248 5.03 -4.99 -21.24
N LEU A 249 4.27 -3.90 -21.30
CA LEU A 249 2.83 -3.86 -21.05
C LEU A 249 1.98 -4.14 -22.30
N ASP A 250 2.52 -3.89 -23.49
CA ASP A 250 1.74 -3.90 -24.76
C ASP A 250 1.66 -5.28 -25.45
N ARG A 251 2.30 -6.33 -24.92
CA ARG A 251 2.28 -7.67 -25.53
C ARG A 251 0.89 -8.34 -25.60
N ARG A 252 -0.19 -7.69 -25.15
CA ARG A 252 -1.56 -8.24 -25.22
C ARG A 252 -2.29 -8.03 -26.53
N ARG A 253 -1.90 -7.05 -27.38
CA ARG A 253 -2.68 -6.74 -28.62
C ARG A 253 -2.43 -7.65 -29.80
N ARG A 254 -1.44 -8.56 -29.75
CA ARG A 254 -1.04 -9.37 -30.93
C ARG A 254 -1.58 -10.80 -30.98
N ARG A 255 -2.54 -11.22 -30.17
CA ARG A 255 -3.06 -12.60 -30.22
C ARG A 255 -4.56 -12.76 -30.46
N TYR A 256 -5.23 -11.74 -31.00
CA TYR A 256 -6.57 -11.90 -31.56
C TYR A 256 -6.62 -11.21 -32.94
N ARG A 257 -6.06 -11.89 -33.93
CA ARG A 257 -6.44 -11.87 -35.34
C ARG A 257 -6.28 -13.25 -35.90
#